data_8485d34dcc78985ddedbd2eef692a449
#
_entry.id   8485d34dcc78985ddedbd2eef692a449
#
_cell.length_a   1.000
_cell.length_b   1.000
_cell.length_c   1.000
_cell.angle_alpha   90.00
_cell.angle_beta   90.00
_cell.angle_gamma   90.00
#
_symmetry.space_group_name_H-M   'P 1'
#
loop_
_entity.id
_entity.type
_entity.pdbx_description
1 polymer ?
#
loop_
_entity_poly.entity_id
_entity_poly.type
_entity_poly.pdbx_seq_one_letter_code
_entity_poly.pdbx_strand_id
1 'polypeptide(L)'
;MTDVADISLDIILAKLRELAPAIKAEGVTRLAVFGSRARGDARPDSDLDILIETFDRTDGTRRFDWSKVMNMIEDSIGVWPHLMFSSELTPRIKERMADDLIEVL
;
A
#
# COMPACT_ATOMS: atom_id res chain seq x y z
N MET A 1 -20.08 4.76 16.74
CA MET A 1 -19.33 5.31 15.61
C MET A 1 -17.96 4.65 15.55
N THR A 2 -17.62 4.09 14.42
CA THR A 2 -16.34 3.38 14.29
C THR A 2 -15.22 4.38 14.06
N ASP A 3 -14.14 4.29 14.82
CA ASP A 3 -12.94 5.06 14.59
C ASP A 3 -12.35 4.66 13.24
N VAL A 4 -11.78 5.61 12.49
CA VAL A 4 -11.13 5.33 11.20
C VAL A 4 -10.00 4.32 11.36
N ALA A 5 -9.34 4.26 12.51
CA ALA A 5 -8.29 3.28 12.79
C ALA A 5 -8.82 1.86 12.93
N ASP A 6 -10.13 1.68 13.12
CA ASP A 6 -10.78 0.38 13.25
C ASP A 6 -11.38 -0.13 11.94
N ILE A 7 -11.02 0.48 10.82
CA ILE A 7 -11.51 0.07 9.50
C ILE A 7 -11.12 -1.39 9.23
N SER A 8 -12.09 -2.18 8.78
CA SER A 8 -11.86 -3.58 8.43
C SER A 8 -10.99 -3.70 7.17
N LEU A 9 -10.28 -4.83 7.07
CA LEU A 9 -9.47 -5.14 5.89
C LEU A 9 -10.30 -5.10 4.60
N ASP A 10 -11.54 -5.61 4.63
CA ASP A 10 -12.41 -5.62 3.45
C ASP A 10 -12.67 -4.22 2.93
N ILE A 11 -12.91 -3.26 3.82
CA ILE A 11 -13.12 -1.86 3.44
C ILE A 11 -11.84 -1.26 2.87
N ILE A 12 -10.70 -1.54 3.51
CA ILE A 12 -9.40 -1.07 3.04
C ILE A 12 -9.14 -1.56 1.60
N LEU A 13 -9.34 -2.85 1.37
CA LEU A 13 -9.11 -3.43 0.04
C LEU A 13 -10.06 -2.85 -1.01
N ALA A 14 -11.33 -2.66 -0.65
CA ALA A 14 -12.31 -2.06 -1.56
C ALA A 14 -11.91 -0.65 -1.97
N LYS A 15 -11.50 0.17 -0.99
CA LYS A 15 -11.07 1.55 -1.26
C LYS A 15 -9.79 1.61 -2.09
N LEU A 16 -8.83 0.73 -1.82
CA LEU A 16 -7.61 0.66 -2.62
C LEU A 16 -7.90 0.25 -4.05
N ARG A 17 -8.84 -0.68 -4.26
CA ARG A 17 -9.25 -1.09 -5.61
C ARG A 17 -9.94 0.03 -6.35
N GLU A 18 -10.71 0.86 -5.66
CA GLU A 18 -11.31 2.06 -6.26
C GLU A 18 -10.25 3.07 -6.69
N LEU A 19 -9.16 3.19 -5.92
CA LEU A 19 -8.06 4.09 -6.24
C LEU A 19 -7.10 3.51 -7.28
N ALA A 20 -7.18 2.22 -7.58
CA ALA A 20 -6.21 1.53 -8.42
C ALA A 20 -5.96 2.21 -9.77
N PRO A 21 -6.98 2.67 -10.52
CA PRO A 21 -6.72 3.37 -11.79
C PRO A 21 -5.88 4.63 -11.62
N ALA A 22 -6.18 5.43 -10.58
CA ALA A 22 -5.43 6.66 -10.30
C ALA A 22 -4.01 6.35 -9.84
N ILE A 23 -3.83 5.32 -9.02
CA ILE A 23 -2.53 4.89 -8.55
C ILE A 23 -1.67 4.37 -9.70
N LYS A 24 -2.26 3.59 -10.60
CA LYS A 24 -1.57 3.12 -11.82
C LYS A 24 -1.12 4.30 -12.69
N ALA A 25 -1.96 5.33 -12.80
CA ALA A 25 -1.63 6.51 -13.58
C ALA A 25 -0.40 7.25 -13.05
N GLU A 26 -0.09 7.09 -11.77
CA GLU A 26 1.11 7.66 -11.16
C GLU A 26 2.38 6.82 -11.41
N GLY A 27 2.24 5.66 -12.06
CA GLY A 27 3.39 4.82 -12.40
C GLY A 27 3.56 3.59 -11.53
N VAL A 28 2.58 3.27 -10.69
CA VAL A 28 2.62 2.07 -9.86
C VAL A 28 2.24 0.85 -10.69
N THR A 29 3.09 -0.18 -10.66
CA THR A 29 2.86 -1.42 -11.39
C THR A 29 2.37 -2.55 -10.49
N ARG A 30 2.61 -2.44 -9.19
CA ARG A 30 2.16 -3.42 -8.21
C ARG A 30 1.84 -2.73 -6.90
N LEU A 31 0.75 -3.17 -6.26
CA LEU A 31 0.34 -2.69 -4.95
C LEU A 31 -0.21 -3.87 -4.17
N ALA A 32 0.31 -4.11 -2.98
CA ALA A 32 -0.15 -5.19 -2.11
C ALA A 32 -0.17 -4.73 -0.66
N VAL A 33 -1.14 -5.21 0.10
CA VAL A 33 -1.23 -4.96 1.54
C VAL A 33 -0.56 -6.10 2.27
N PHE A 34 0.20 -5.79 3.33
CA PHE A 34 0.82 -6.80 4.17
C PHE A 34 0.84 -6.34 5.62
N GLY A 35 1.47 -7.13 6.49
CA GLY A 35 1.63 -6.77 7.90
C GLY A 35 0.38 -7.02 8.73
N SER A 36 0.26 -6.32 9.86
CA SER A 36 -0.76 -6.61 10.86
C SER A 36 -2.19 -6.44 10.34
N ARG A 37 -2.44 -5.45 9.48
CA ARG A 37 -3.78 -5.26 8.93
C ARG A 37 -4.17 -6.36 7.96
N ALA A 38 -3.20 -6.88 7.20
CA ALA A 38 -3.45 -8.02 6.31
C ALA A 38 -3.70 -9.29 7.10
N ARG A 39 -3.00 -9.48 8.22
CA ARG A 39 -3.19 -10.64 9.09
C ARG A 39 -4.46 -10.56 9.93
N GLY A 40 -5.00 -9.36 10.13
CA GLY A 40 -6.18 -9.16 10.96
C GLY A 40 -5.87 -8.96 12.45
N ASP A 41 -4.59 -8.75 12.81
CA ASP A 41 -4.18 -8.53 14.18
C ASP A 41 -3.73 -7.09 14.45
N ALA A 42 -4.11 -6.17 13.56
CA ALA A 42 -3.78 -4.76 13.71
C ALA A 42 -4.45 -4.13 14.92
N ARG A 43 -3.73 -3.23 15.58
CA ARG A 43 -4.29 -2.36 16.61
C ARG A 43 -4.86 -1.11 15.94
N PRO A 44 -5.75 -0.34 16.62
CA PRO A 44 -6.30 0.88 16.05
C PRO A 44 -5.24 1.89 15.60
N ASP A 45 -4.08 1.92 16.24
CA ASP A 45 -2.98 2.81 15.90
C ASP A 45 -1.97 2.21 14.91
N SER A 46 -2.22 1.01 14.39
CA SER A 46 -1.33 0.38 13.42
C SER A 46 -1.35 1.08 12.07
N ASP A 47 -0.16 1.26 11.49
CA ASP A 47 -0.05 1.77 10.11
C ASP A 47 -0.59 0.75 9.13
N LEU A 48 -0.93 1.24 7.94
CA LEU A 48 -1.30 0.37 6.82
C LEU A 48 -0.04 0.09 6.01
N ASP A 49 0.48 -1.13 6.11
CA ASP A 49 1.69 -1.51 5.39
C ASP A 49 1.38 -1.90 3.94
N ILE A 50 2.03 -1.23 3.00
CA ILE A 50 1.79 -1.43 1.58
C ILE A 50 3.12 -1.67 0.87
N LEU A 51 3.18 -2.78 0.13
CA LEU A 51 4.29 -3.07 -0.78
C LEU A 51 3.97 -2.47 -2.14
N ILE A 52 4.92 -1.75 -2.71
CA ILE A 52 4.72 -1.03 -3.96
C ILE A 52 5.87 -1.31 -4.93
N GLU A 53 5.54 -1.49 -6.21
CA GLU A 53 6.50 -1.53 -7.30
C GLU A 53 6.10 -0.46 -8.31
N THR A 54 7.10 0.23 -8.87
CA THR A 54 6.89 1.29 -9.84
C THR A 54 7.67 1.01 -11.11
N PHE A 55 7.33 1.74 -12.19
CA PHE A 55 8.13 1.69 -13.40
C PHE A 55 9.55 2.12 -13.09
N ASP A 56 10.51 1.33 -13.57
CA ASP A 56 11.90 1.71 -13.55
C ASP A 56 12.17 2.64 -14.73
N ARG A 57 12.28 3.93 -14.45
CA ARG A 57 12.53 4.94 -15.47
C ARG A 57 13.97 5.37 -15.46
N THR A 58 14.75 4.72 -16.27
CA THR A 58 16.17 5.00 -16.39
C THR A 58 16.45 6.28 -17.18
N ASP A 59 15.46 6.80 -17.91
CA ASP A 59 15.60 8.02 -18.70
C ASP A 59 15.38 9.32 -17.90
N GLY A 60 14.93 9.21 -16.66
CA GLY A 60 14.75 10.36 -15.77
C GLY A 60 13.63 11.31 -16.14
N THR A 61 12.80 10.97 -17.14
CA THR A 61 11.76 11.86 -17.64
C THR A 61 10.57 12.02 -16.70
N ARG A 62 10.37 11.07 -15.78
CA ARG A 62 9.27 11.14 -14.82
C ARG A 62 9.69 10.46 -13.53
N ARG A 63 9.59 11.20 -12.43
CA ARG A 63 9.82 10.64 -11.10
C ARG A 63 8.50 10.17 -10.50
N PHE A 64 8.56 9.06 -9.77
CA PHE A 64 7.43 8.61 -9.00
C PHE A 64 7.19 9.56 -7.83
N ASP A 65 5.96 10.07 -7.72
CA ASP A 65 5.57 10.95 -6.63
C ASP A 65 4.89 10.13 -5.54
N TRP A 66 5.68 9.60 -4.61
CA TRP A 66 5.17 8.78 -3.52
C TRP A 66 4.25 9.56 -2.59
N SER A 67 4.49 10.86 -2.39
CA SER A 67 3.65 11.66 -1.50
C SER A 67 2.24 11.82 -2.04
N LYS A 68 2.09 11.92 -3.34
CA LYS A 68 0.78 12.00 -3.98
C LYS A 68 -0.03 10.72 -3.76
N VAL A 69 0.62 9.57 -3.91
CA VAL A 69 -0.02 8.27 -3.67
C VAL A 69 -0.38 8.12 -2.19
N MET A 70 0.51 8.49 -1.29
CA MET A 70 0.24 8.45 0.15
C MET A 70 -0.97 9.30 0.53
N ASN A 71 -1.03 10.53 0.00
CA ASN A 71 -2.15 11.43 0.27
C ASN A 71 -3.47 10.89 -0.28
N MET A 72 -3.46 10.29 -1.47
CA MET A 72 -4.64 9.65 -2.03
C MET A 72 -5.18 8.56 -1.12
N ILE A 73 -4.29 7.72 -0.60
CA ILE A 73 -4.65 6.60 0.27
C ILE A 73 -5.17 7.13 1.61
N GLU A 74 -4.46 8.06 2.23
CA GLU A 74 -4.87 8.64 3.50
C GLU A 74 -6.22 9.34 3.40
N ASP A 75 -6.42 10.15 2.35
CA ASP A 75 -7.67 10.88 2.15
C ASP A 75 -8.86 9.94 1.97
N SER A 76 -8.65 8.80 1.32
CA SER A 76 -9.72 7.85 1.04
C SER A 76 -10.00 6.92 2.22
N ILE A 77 -8.96 6.46 2.91
CA ILE A 77 -9.07 5.41 3.93
C ILE A 77 -9.04 5.98 5.34
N GLY A 78 -8.31 7.08 5.54
CA GLY A 78 -8.17 7.70 6.85
C GLY A 78 -7.09 7.10 7.73
N VAL A 79 -6.30 6.16 7.19
CA VAL A 79 -5.17 5.55 7.88
C VAL A 79 -3.88 5.90 7.13
N TRP A 80 -2.84 6.26 7.86
CA TRP A 80 -1.57 6.62 7.25
C TRP A 80 -0.90 5.39 6.63
N PRO A 81 -0.55 5.43 5.33
CA PRO A 81 0.11 4.31 4.68
C PRO A 81 1.61 4.33 4.93
N HIS A 82 2.17 3.15 5.17
CA HIS A 82 3.62 2.94 5.20
C HIS A 82 4.00 2.23 3.90
N LEU A 83 4.58 2.97 2.96
CA LEU A 83 4.96 2.42 1.66
C LEU A 83 6.34 1.81 1.73
N MET A 84 6.46 0.56 1.28
CA MET A 84 7.73 -0.12 1.14
C MET A 84 7.94 -0.51 -0.32
N PHE A 85 9.07 -0.09 -0.89
CA PHE A 85 9.40 -0.41 -2.27
C PHE A 85 10.01 -1.79 -2.35
N SER A 86 9.51 -2.61 -3.26
CA SER A 86 10.00 -3.97 -3.45
C SER A 86 11.52 -4.01 -3.68
N SER A 87 12.05 -3.03 -4.41
CA SER A 87 13.48 -2.94 -4.71
C SER A 87 14.35 -2.71 -3.48
N GLU A 88 13.79 -2.21 -2.38
CA GLU A 88 14.53 -1.93 -1.14
C GLU A 88 14.53 -3.12 -0.19
N LEU A 89 13.75 -4.16 -0.47
CA LEU A 89 13.60 -5.30 0.41
C LEU A 89 14.64 -6.37 0.13
N THR A 90 15.20 -6.95 1.20
CA THR A 90 16.07 -8.11 1.06
C THR A 90 15.24 -9.35 0.72
N PRO A 91 15.84 -10.38 0.10
CA PRO A 91 15.12 -11.63 -0.17
C PRO A 91 14.51 -12.26 1.09
N ARG A 92 15.21 -12.15 2.22
CA ARG A 92 14.71 -12.67 3.50
C ARG A 92 13.43 -11.98 3.95
N ILE A 93 13.37 -10.64 3.83
CA ILE A 93 12.18 -9.88 4.19
C ILE A 93 11.03 -10.22 3.26
N LYS A 94 11.30 -10.32 1.94
CA LYS A 94 10.29 -10.71 0.95
C LYS A 94 9.70 -12.07 1.26
N GLU A 95 10.52 -13.02 1.64
CA GLU A 95 10.07 -14.36 2.00
C GLU A 95 9.18 -14.34 3.23
N ARG A 96 9.56 -13.57 4.25
CA ARG A 96 8.78 -13.48 5.48
C ARG A 96 7.41 -12.82 5.29
N MET A 97 7.31 -11.82 4.42
CA MET A 97 6.06 -11.11 4.20
C MET A 97 5.17 -11.76 3.14
N ALA A 98 5.70 -12.74 2.39
CA ALA A 98 4.96 -13.37 1.29
C ALA A 98 3.63 -13.99 1.74
N ASP A 99 3.58 -14.57 2.94
CA ASP A 99 2.37 -15.20 3.46
C ASP A 99 1.27 -14.18 3.80
N ASP A 100 1.65 -12.93 4.04
CA ASP A 100 0.71 -11.87 4.44
C ASP A 100 0.26 -11.02 3.25
N LEU A 101 0.90 -11.15 2.08
CA LEU A 101 0.63 -10.27 0.94
C LEU A 101 -0.77 -10.49 0.37
N ILE A 102 -1.51 -9.38 0.22
CA ILE A 102 -2.80 -9.37 -0.46
C ILE A 102 -2.70 -8.41 -1.63
N GLU A 103 -2.72 -8.95 -2.84
CA GLU A 103 -2.56 -8.16 -4.05
C GLU A 103 -3.78 -7.29 -4.32
N VAL A 104 -3.54 -6.01 -4.66
CA VAL A 104 -4.58 -5.06 -5.07
C VAL A 104 -4.50 -4.80 -6.57
N LEU A 105 -3.29 -4.64 -7.08
CA LEU A 105 -3.02 -4.45 -8.50
C LEU A 105 -2.32 -5.66 -9.06
#